data_74d6c36d25a81ea493f341af021db1bd
#
_entry.id   74d6c36d25a81ea493f341af021db1bd
#
_cell.length_a   1.000
_cell.length_b   1.000
_cell.length_c   1.000
_cell.angle_alpha   90.00
_cell.angle_beta   90.00
_cell.angle_gamma   90.00
#
_symmetry.space_group_name_H-M   'P 1'
#
loop_
_entity.id
_entity.type
_entity.pdbx_description
1 polymer ?
#
loop_
_entity_poly.entity_id
_entity_poly.type
_entity_poly.pdbx_seq_one_letter_code
_entity_poly.pdbx_strand_id
1 'polypeptide(L)'
;VTSDTWSAVDRFVVDTLSDSDPVLDAAQRAADTAGLPAISVSAAQGKFLHLLARIRGARRILEIGTLAGYSTIWLARALPPGGQLITLEYDPRHADVARANIARAGLADRVEVRVGRAIEALPGLVVDEPFDLIFIDADKPSTADYFRWALKLSRPGTVIVVDNVVRDGRLVDANGDGDVQGMRRFLEAAANEARVEGTVLQTVGVKGYDGFALLLVV
;
A
#
# COMPACT_ATOMS: atom_id res chain seq x y z
N VAL A 1 -0.02 17.37 22.13
CA VAL A 1 -1.04 16.84 21.21
C VAL A 1 -1.13 15.34 21.44
N THR A 2 -2.33 14.83 21.72
CA THR A 2 -2.58 13.43 22.10
C THR A 2 -3.11 12.62 20.93
N SER A 3 -3.08 11.29 21.05
CA SER A 3 -3.68 10.36 20.07
C SER A 3 -5.18 10.62 19.86
N ASP A 4 -5.90 11.08 20.89
CA ASP A 4 -7.31 11.45 20.78
C ASP A 4 -7.50 12.66 19.85
N THR A 5 -6.60 13.64 19.92
CA THR A 5 -6.60 14.80 19.02
C THR A 5 -6.34 14.36 17.58
N TRP A 6 -5.38 13.47 17.33
CA TRP A 6 -5.09 12.95 16.00
C TRP A 6 -6.30 12.23 15.40
N SER A 7 -6.93 11.36 16.20
CA SER A 7 -8.13 10.65 15.78
C SER A 7 -9.32 11.57 15.53
N ALA A 8 -9.46 12.66 16.30
CA ALA A 8 -10.51 13.65 16.09
C ALA A 8 -10.29 14.44 14.78
N VAL A 9 -9.05 14.82 14.51
CA VAL A 9 -8.69 15.50 13.25
C VAL A 9 -8.93 14.59 12.03
N ASP A 10 -8.51 13.33 12.09
CA ASP A 10 -8.75 12.37 11.01
C ASP A 10 -10.24 12.20 10.71
N ARG A 11 -11.06 12.03 11.75
CA ARG A 11 -12.53 11.95 11.59
C ARG A 11 -13.08 13.20 10.94
N PHE A 12 -12.73 14.39 11.44
CA PHE A 12 -13.19 15.65 10.87
C PHE A 12 -12.82 15.80 9.39
N VAL A 13 -11.58 15.45 9.03
CA VAL A 13 -11.11 15.52 7.64
C VAL A 13 -11.86 14.53 6.75
N VAL A 14 -12.02 13.29 7.20
CA VAL A 14 -12.76 12.25 6.45
C VAL A 14 -14.21 12.65 6.28
N ASP A 15 -14.88 13.09 7.36
CA ASP A 15 -16.29 13.52 7.32
C ASP A 15 -16.52 14.77 6.44
N THR A 16 -15.49 15.61 6.28
CA THR A 16 -15.58 16.85 5.50
C THR A 16 -15.24 16.62 4.01
N LEU A 17 -14.25 15.78 3.71
CA LEU A 17 -13.70 15.62 2.35
C LEU A 17 -14.08 14.32 1.66
N SER A 18 -14.76 13.42 2.36
CA SER A 18 -15.14 12.12 1.81
C SER A 18 -16.60 11.85 2.08
N ASP A 19 -17.35 11.50 1.04
CA ASP A 19 -18.69 10.93 1.24
C ASP A 19 -18.59 9.57 1.93
N SER A 20 -19.67 9.18 2.62
CA SER A 20 -19.77 7.82 3.16
C SER A 20 -19.67 6.79 2.02
N ASP A 21 -18.84 5.78 2.20
CA ASP A 21 -18.60 4.76 1.19
C ASP A 21 -19.04 3.37 1.70
N PRO A 22 -20.29 2.98 1.43
CA PRO A 22 -20.82 1.73 1.96
C PRO A 22 -20.07 0.49 1.47
N VAL A 23 -19.36 0.58 0.34
CA VAL A 23 -18.54 -0.53 -0.18
C VAL A 23 -17.25 -0.68 0.63
N LEU A 24 -16.57 0.42 0.94
CA LEU A 24 -15.38 0.40 1.78
C LEU A 24 -15.71 0.01 3.22
N ASP A 25 -16.84 0.49 3.76
CA ASP A 25 -17.35 0.08 5.07
C ASP A 25 -17.67 -1.42 5.10
N ALA A 26 -18.28 -1.94 4.03
CA ALA A 26 -18.56 -3.37 3.92
C ALA A 26 -17.28 -4.21 3.82
N ALA A 27 -16.24 -3.70 3.15
CA ALA A 27 -14.95 -4.37 3.08
C ALA A 27 -14.29 -4.47 4.46
N GLN A 28 -14.37 -3.40 5.25
CA GLN A 28 -13.86 -3.39 6.62
C GLN A 28 -14.62 -4.37 7.52
N ARG A 29 -15.97 -4.32 7.49
CA ARG A 29 -16.79 -5.28 8.25
C ARG A 29 -16.57 -6.74 7.84
N ALA A 30 -16.31 -7.01 6.57
CA ALA A 30 -16.00 -8.35 6.10
C ALA A 30 -14.65 -8.85 6.65
N ALA A 31 -13.63 -7.96 6.73
CA ALA A 31 -12.35 -8.26 7.37
C ALA A 31 -12.54 -8.61 8.86
N ASP A 32 -13.27 -7.78 9.60
CA ASP A 32 -13.57 -7.99 11.01
C ASP A 32 -14.32 -9.30 11.25
N THR A 33 -15.35 -9.57 10.42
CA THR A 33 -16.15 -10.81 10.52
C THR A 33 -15.32 -12.07 10.22
N ALA A 34 -14.37 -11.97 9.31
CA ALA A 34 -13.45 -13.07 8.98
C ALA A 34 -12.29 -13.19 9.99
N GLY A 35 -12.22 -12.32 10.99
CA GLY A 35 -11.17 -12.32 12.01
C GLY A 35 -9.79 -11.93 11.47
N LEU A 36 -9.74 -11.13 10.42
CA LEU A 36 -8.48 -10.63 9.88
C LEU A 36 -7.91 -9.56 10.83
N PRO A 37 -6.57 -9.39 10.86
CA PRO A 37 -5.96 -8.35 11.68
C PRO A 37 -6.41 -6.94 11.26
N ALA A 38 -6.66 -6.05 12.23
CA ALA A 38 -7.13 -4.68 11.99
C ALA A 38 -5.99 -3.73 11.59
N ILE A 39 -5.26 -4.09 10.53
CA ILE A 39 -4.06 -3.41 10.03
C ILE A 39 -4.24 -2.73 8.67
N SER A 40 -5.45 -2.67 8.13
CA SER A 40 -5.72 -1.91 6.90
C SER A 40 -5.29 -0.45 7.03
N VAL A 41 -4.91 0.19 5.94
CA VAL A 41 -4.64 1.64 5.90
C VAL A 41 -5.86 2.44 6.39
N SER A 42 -5.65 3.65 6.90
CA SER A 42 -6.75 4.55 7.26
C SER A 42 -7.51 5.02 6.01
N ALA A 43 -8.73 5.53 6.19
CA ALA A 43 -9.52 6.09 5.10
C ALA A 43 -8.79 7.27 4.42
N ALA A 44 -8.15 8.13 5.22
CA ALA A 44 -7.35 9.26 4.72
C ALA A 44 -6.17 8.77 3.88
N GLN A 45 -5.46 7.73 4.32
CA GLN A 45 -4.34 7.14 3.58
C GLN A 45 -4.82 6.42 2.31
N GLY A 46 -5.94 5.68 2.37
CA GLY A 46 -6.54 5.08 1.18
C GLY A 46 -6.92 6.14 0.14
N LYS A 47 -7.52 7.25 0.57
CA LYS A 47 -7.82 8.40 -0.30
C LYS A 47 -6.55 9.04 -0.88
N PHE A 48 -5.50 9.18 -0.07
CA PHE A 48 -4.19 9.66 -0.55
C PHE A 48 -3.64 8.76 -1.66
N LEU A 49 -3.63 7.44 -1.49
CA LEU A 49 -3.18 6.49 -2.52
C LEU A 49 -4.02 6.61 -3.80
N HIS A 50 -5.34 6.73 -3.67
CA HIS A 50 -6.24 6.97 -4.80
C HIS A 50 -5.88 8.27 -5.56
N LEU A 51 -5.70 9.38 -4.85
CA LEU A 51 -5.36 10.66 -5.45
C LEU A 51 -3.98 10.61 -6.13
N LEU A 52 -3.00 9.97 -5.49
CA LEU A 52 -1.66 9.80 -6.03
C LEU A 52 -1.69 9.00 -7.35
N ALA A 53 -2.44 7.90 -7.39
CA ALA A 53 -2.63 7.11 -8.60
C ALA A 53 -3.29 7.93 -9.73
N ARG A 54 -4.27 8.78 -9.40
CA ARG A 54 -4.91 9.69 -10.35
C ARG A 54 -3.99 10.79 -10.85
N ILE A 55 -3.22 11.42 -9.96
CA ILE A 55 -2.24 12.47 -10.30
C ILE A 55 -1.17 11.89 -11.23
N ARG A 56 -0.70 10.67 -10.93
CA ARG A 56 0.25 9.96 -11.78
C ARG A 56 -0.37 9.56 -13.13
N GLY A 57 -1.68 9.47 -13.24
CA GLY A 57 -2.36 8.89 -14.39
C GLY A 57 -2.08 7.39 -14.54
N ALA A 58 -1.99 6.68 -13.41
CA ALA A 58 -1.61 5.28 -13.36
C ALA A 58 -2.60 4.41 -14.13
N ARG A 59 -2.09 3.57 -15.02
CA ARG A 59 -2.85 2.55 -15.76
C ARG A 59 -2.51 1.14 -15.30
N ARG A 60 -1.30 0.95 -14.76
CA ARG A 60 -0.83 -0.33 -14.21
C ARG A 60 -0.33 -0.12 -12.79
N ILE A 61 -0.97 -0.79 -11.85
CA ILE A 61 -0.64 -0.70 -10.42
C ILE A 61 -0.23 -2.08 -9.92
N LEU A 62 0.84 -2.13 -9.13
CA LEU A 62 1.23 -3.29 -8.34
C LEU A 62 1.04 -2.98 -6.86
N GLU A 63 0.40 -3.88 -6.15
CA GLU A 63 0.29 -3.84 -4.69
C GLU A 63 0.94 -5.10 -4.11
N ILE A 64 1.77 -4.93 -3.08
CA ILE A 64 2.40 -6.03 -2.34
C ILE A 64 1.86 -5.99 -0.92
N GLY A 65 0.98 -6.95 -0.60
CA GLY A 65 0.14 -6.99 0.60
C GLY A 65 -1.28 -6.51 0.30
N THR A 66 -2.25 -7.43 0.38
CA THR A 66 -3.65 -7.19 0.00
C THR A 66 -4.57 -7.14 1.23
N LEU A 67 -4.34 -8.03 2.19
CA LEU A 67 -5.23 -8.26 3.34
C LEU A 67 -6.68 -8.49 2.86
N ALA A 68 -7.63 -7.63 3.26
CA ALA A 68 -9.03 -7.68 2.84
C ALA A 68 -9.34 -6.87 1.57
N GLY A 69 -8.33 -6.29 0.91
CA GLY A 69 -8.49 -5.51 -0.32
C GLY A 69 -8.95 -4.07 -0.12
N TYR A 70 -8.82 -3.50 1.06
CA TYR A 70 -9.26 -2.13 1.33
C TYR A 70 -8.46 -1.09 0.53
N SER A 71 -7.13 -1.11 0.61
CA SER A 71 -6.23 -0.29 -0.22
C SER A 71 -6.36 -0.63 -1.70
N THR A 72 -6.52 -1.91 -2.03
CA THR A 72 -6.75 -2.39 -3.39
C THR A 72 -7.96 -1.72 -4.04
N ILE A 73 -9.09 -1.60 -3.32
CA ILE A 73 -10.30 -0.93 -3.82
C ILE A 73 -10.02 0.56 -4.08
N TRP A 74 -9.33 1.26 -3.17
CA TRP A 74 -8.95 2.66 -3.36
C TRP A 74 -8.07 2.87 -4.60
N LEU A 75 -7.05 2.03 -4.77
CA LEU A 75 -6.13 2.08 -5.91
C LEU A 75 -6.84 1.73 -7.22
N ALA A 76 -7.63 0.66 -7.24
CA ALA A 76 -8.31 0.21 -8.46
C ALA A 76 -9.38 1.20 -8.96
N ARG A 77 -10.03 1.93 -8.06
CA ARG A 77 -10.97 3.01 -8.42
C ARG A 77 -10.30 4.22 -9.08
N ALA A 78 -8.98 4.36 -8.93
CA ALA A 78 -8.21 5.42 -9.59
C ALA A 78 -7.89 5.07 -11.06
N LEU A 79 -7.98 3.81 -11.44
CA LEU A 79 -7.62 3.34 -12.77
C LEU A 79 -8.58 3.86 -13.84
N PRO A 80 -8.07 4.33 -14.98
CA PRO A 80 -8.90 4.66 -16.13
C PRO A 80 -9.47 3.38 -16.78
N PRO A 81 -10.40 3.50 -17.74
CA PRO A 81 -10.84 2.35 -18.52
C PRO A 81 -9.67 1.58 -19.15
N GLY A 82 -9.68 0.26 -19.00
CA GLY A 82 -8.61 -0.64 -19.44
C GLY A 82 -7.35 -0.64 -18.56
N GLY A 83 -7.35 0.10 -17.44
CA GLY A 83 -6.28 0.01 -16.44
C GLY A 83 -6.42 -1.25 -15.58
N GLN A 84 -5.31 -1.74 -15.07
CA GLN A 84 -5.22 -2.98 -14.30
C GLN A 84 -4.40 -2.83 -13.03
N LEU A 85 -4.78 -3.56 -12.00
CA LEU A 85 -4.07 -3.71 -10.75
C LEU A 85 -3.78 -5.18 -10.48
N ILE A 86 -2.53 -5.49 -10.14
CA ILE A 86 -2.13 -6.80 -9.62
C ILE A 86 -1.81 -6.61 -8.14
N THR A 87 -2.41 -7.44 -7.28
CA THR A 87 -2.12 -7.44 -5.84
C THR A 87 -1.66 -8.83 -5.40
N LEU A 88 -0.63 -8.85 -4.56
CA LEU A 88 0.02 -10.07 -4.07
C LEU A 88 -0.36 -10.29 -2.60
N GLU A 89 -0.93 -11.44 -2.29
CA GLU A 89 -1.34 -11.83 -0.94
C GLU A 89 -0.75 -13.18 -0.56
N TYR A 90 -0.18 -13.26 0.64
CA TYR A 90 0.42 -14.48 1.15
C TYR A 90 -0.62 -15.48 1.68
N ASP A 91 -1.61 -15.00 2.46
CA ASP A 91 -2.61 -15.87 3.09
C ASP A 91 -3.81 -16.07 2.15
N PRO A 92 -4.12 -17.32 1.74
CA PRO A 92 -5.26 -17.60 0.87
C PRO A 92 -6.61 -17.17 1.48
N ARG A 93 -6.76 -17.18 2.81
CA ARG A 93 -8.00 -16.72 3.48
C ARG A 93 -8.18 -15.21 3.34
N HIS A 94 -7.10 -14.43 3.47
CA HIS A 94 -7.13 -12.99 3.20
C HIS A 94 -7.49 -12.72 1.75
N ALA A 95 -6.87 -13.44 0.81
CA ALA A 95 -7.14 -13.31 -0.61
C ALA A 95 -8.60 -13.61 -0.97
N ASP A 96 -9.24 -14.60 -0.33
CA ASP A 96 -10.64 -14.92 -0.57
C ASP A 96 -11.56 -13.79 -0.09
N VAL A 97 -11.30 -13.21 1.09
CA VAL A 97 -12.01 -12.03 1.58
C VAL A 97 -11.80 -10.83 0.65
N ALA A 98 -10.57 -10.61 0.21
CA ALA A 98 -10.24 -9.54 -0.73
C ALA A 98 -10.99 -9.69 -2.06
N ARG A 99 -11.00 -10.89 -2.66
CA ARG A 99 -11.75 -11.16 -3.91
C ARG A 99 -13.23 -10.86 -3.77
N ALA A 100 -13.84 -11.27 -2.65
CA ALA A 100 -15.26 -10.99 -2.38
C ALA A 100 -15.52 -9.48 -2.25
N ASN A 101 -14.64 -8.74 -1.58
CA ASN A 101 -14.76 -7.29 -1.43
C ASN A 101 -14.53 -6.55 -2.75
N ILE A 102 -13.54 -6.95 -3.54
CA ILE A 102 -13.23 -6.41 -4.87
C ILE A 102 -14.41 -6.64 -5.82
N ALA A 103 -15.01 -7.84 -5.80
CA ALA A 103 -16.19 -8.15 -6.59
C ALA A 103 -17.41 -7.29 -6.17
N ARG A 104 -17.64 -7.11 -4.85
CA ARG A 104 -18.68 -6.21 -4.33
C ARG A 104 -18.46 -4.76 -4.76
N ALA A 105 -17.21 -4.34 -4.91
CA ALA A 105 -16.85 -3.02 -5.41
C ALA A 105 -17.03 -2.86 -6.94
N GLY A 106 -17.36 -3.93 -7.68
CA GLY A 106 -17.48 -3.92 -9.14
C GLY A 106 -16.14 -3.79 -9.84
N LEU A 107 -15.06 -4.31 -9.25
CA LEU A 107 -13.68 -4.12 -9.74
C LEU A 107 -13.00 -5.44 -10.15
N ALA A 108 -13.73 -6.55 -10.16
CA ALA A 108 -13.18 -7.88 -10.44
C ALA A 108 -12.56 -8.03 -11.85
N ASP A 109 -12.98 -7.22 -12.80
CA ASP A 109 -12.45 -7.17 -14.16
C ASP A 109 -11.13 -6.40 -14.28
N ARG A 110 -10.75 -5.64 -13.26
CA ARG A 110 -9.58 -4.75 -13.24
C ARG A 110 -8.51 -5.16 -12.25
N VAL A 111 -8.84 -6.09 -11.32
CA VAL A 111 -7.95 -6.49 -10.23
C VAL A 111 -7.67 -7.98 -10.29
N GLU A 112 -6.40 -8.33 -10.37
CA GLU A 112 -5.91 -9.69 -10.24
C GLU A 112 -5.31 -9.91 -8.86
N VAL A 113 -5.86 -10.85 -8.08
CA VAL A 113 -5.32 -11.25 -6.76
C VAL A 113 -4.50 -12.52 -6.93
N ARG A 114 -3.18 -12.42 -6.79
CA ARG A 114 -2.26 -13.56 -6.81
C ARG A 114 -1.93 -14.00 -5.39
N VAL A 115 -2.12 -15.30 -5.13
CA VAL A 115 -1.84 -15.89 -3.82
C VAL A 115 -0.47 -16.54 -3.81
N GLY A 116 0.29 -16.27 -2.76
CA GLY A 116 1.61 -16.83 -2.53
C GLY A 116 2.60 -15.80 -1.99
N ARG A 117 3.83 -16.25 -1.77
CA ARG A 117 4.89 -15.36 -1.31
C ARG A 117 5.22 -14.35 -2.40
N ALA A 118 5.16 -13.05 -2.06
CA ALA A 118 5.41 -11.99 -3.02
C ALA A 118 6.79 -12.13 -3.69
N ILE A 119 7.83 -12.51 -2.92
CA ILE A 119 9.18 -12.68 -3.45
C ILE A 119 9.27 -13.78 -4.53
N GLU A 120 8.38 -14.76 -4.50
CA GLU A 120 8.29 -15.84 -5.49
C GLU A 120 7.44 -15.46 -6.69
N ALA A 121 6.43 -14.58 -6.49
CA ALA A 121 5.54 -14.11 -7.55
C ALA A 121 6.15 -12.98 -8.39
N LEU A 122 6.93 -12.10 -7.78
CA LEU A 122 7.51 -10.91 -8.42
C LEU A 122 8.34 -11.21 -9.68
N PRO A 123 9.18 -12.26 -9.74
CA PRO A 123 9.90 -12.62 -10.97
C PRO A 123 8.99 -12.86 -12.17
N GLY A 124 7.82 -13.45 -11.95
CA GLY A 124 6.83 -13.73 -12.99
C GLY A 124 6.04 -12.50 -13.47
N LEU A 125 6.25 -11.33 -12.85
CA LEU A 125 5.67 -10.06 -13.26
C LEU A 125 6.55 -9.24 -14.21
N VAL A 126 7.74 -9.75 -14.52
CA VAL A 126 8.59 -9.15 -15.56
C VAL A 126 7.85 -9.31 -16.89
N VAL A 127 7.16 -8.24 -17.27
CA VAL A 127 6.31 -8.16 -18.45
C VAL A 127 6.80 -7.00 -19.32
N ASP A 128 6.34 -6.94 -20.56
CA ASP A 128 6.72 -5.90 -21.50
C ASP A 128 6.32 -4.47 -21.08
N GLU A 129 5.35 -4.35 -20.19
CA GLU A 129 4.87 -3.06 -19.67
C GLU A 129 5.14 -2.89 -18.18
N PRO A 130 5.98 -1.92 -17.78
CA PRO A 130 6.25 -1.62 -16.37
C PRO A 130 5.04 -0.99 -15.66
N PHE A 131 5.05 -1.02 -14.32
CA PHE A 131 4.03 -0.42 -13.49
C PHE A 131 4.22 1.11 -13.37
N ASP A 132 3.10 1.83 -13.28
CA ASP A 132 3.07 3.28 -13.07
C ASP A 132 3.12 3.66 -11.60
N LEU A 133 2.50 2.82 -10.74
CA LEU A 133 2.50 2.96 -9.31
C LEU A 133 2.69 1.60 -8.65
N ILE A 134 3.55 1.54 -7.63
CA ILE A 134 3.78 0.34 -6.83
C ILE A 134 3.58 0.70 -5.36
N PHE A 135 2.67 -0.02 -4.68
CA PHE A 135 2.42 0.12 -3.25
C PHE A 135 2.93 -1.11 -2.52
N ILE A 136 3.78 -0.91 -1.50
CA ILE A 136 4.41 -1.98 -0.72
C ILE A 136 3.95 -1.85 0.72
N ASP A 137 3.10 -2.78 1.16
CA ASP A 137 2.59 -2.89 2.53
C ASP A 137 2.48 -4.38 2.94
N ALA A 138 3.62 -5.04 3.01
CA ALA A 138 3.75 -6.44 3.40
C ALA A 138 4.71 -6.60 4.59
N ASP A 139 5.31 -7.79 4.76
CA ASP A 139 6.26 -8.07 5.82
C ASP A 139 7.49 -7.15 5.73
N LYS A 140 7.78 -6.49 6.83
CA LYS A 140 8.80 -5.43 6.86
C LYS A 140 10.25 -5.94 6.69
N PRO A 141 10.62 -7.16 7.17
CA PRO A 141 11.94 -7.72 6.92
C PRO A 141 12.32 -7.86 5.44
N SER A 142 11.34 -8.11 4.56
CA SER A 142 11.55 -8.31 3.11
C SER A 142 11.45 -7.03 2.28
N THR A 143 11.15 -5.86 2.88
CA THR A 143 10.86 -4.62 2.15
C THR A 143 12.01 -4.18 1.22
N ALA A 144 13.27 -4.37 1.62
CA ALA A 144 14.40 -4.05 0.76
C ALA A 144 14.43 -4.90 -0.53
N ASP A 145 14.02 -6.16 -0.45
CA ASP A 145 13.93 -7.05 -1.60
C ASP A 145 12.73 -6.71 -2.48
N TYR A 146 11.57 -6.37 -1.88
CA TYR A 146 10.42 -5.85 -2.61
C TYR A 146 10.75 -4.56 -3.36
N PHE A 147 11.49 -3.66 -2.74
CA PHE A 147 11.97 -2.43 -3.39
C PHE A 147 12.88 -2.72 -4.60
N ARG A 148 13.83 -3.66 -4.47
CA ARG A 148 14.69 -4.06 -5.61
C ARG A 148 13.87 -4.64 -6.77
N TRP A 149 12.82 -5.40 -6.47
CA TRP A 149 11.89 -5.90 -7.49
C TRP A 149 11.03 -4.78 -8.07
N ALA A 150 10.53 -3.87 -7.24
CA ALA A 150 9.79 -2.70 -7.69
C ALA A 150 10.58 -1.91 -8.73
N LEU A 151 11.88 -1.71 -8.51
CA LEU A 151 12.77 -1.05 -9.47
C LEU A 151 12.91 -1.79 -10.81
N LYS A 152 12.93 -3.13 -10.80
CA LYS A 152 12.98 -3.94 -12.02
C LYS A 152 11.67 -3.88 -12.81
N LEU A 153 10.57 -3.64 -12.12
CA LEU A 153 9.21 -3.56 -12.67
C LEU A 153 8.78 -2.13 -12.98
N SER A 154 9.69 -1.16 -12.81
CA SER A 154 9.47 0.27 -12.97
C SER A 154 10.07 0.82 -14.26
N ARG A 155 9.68 2.04 -14.57
CA ARG A 155 10.28 2.92 -15.60
C ARG A 155 10.41 4.34 -15.05
N PRO A 156 11.16 5.25 -15.68
CA PRO A 156 11.13 6.66 -15.31
C PRO A 156 9.71 7.21 -15.19
N GLY A 157 9.44 7.88 -14.08
CA GLY A 157 8.11 8.36 -13.69
C GLY A 157 7.29 7.39 -12.84
N THR A 158 7.71 6.13 -12.63
CA THR A 158 7.01 5.22 -11.70
C THR A 158 7.08 5.78 -10.28
N VAL A 159 5.95 5.77 -9.59
CA VAL A 159 5.83 6.14 -8.19
C VAL A 159 5.82 4.87 -7.33
N ILE A 160 6.68 4.83 -6.31
CA ILE A 160 6.71 3.74 -5.34
C ILE A 160 6.35 4.31 -3.96
N VAL A 161 5.37 3.70 -3.30
CA VAL A 161 4.97 4.03 -1.93
C VAL A 161 5.26 2.82 -1.05
N VAL A 162 5.96 3.04 0.07
CA VAL A 162 6.25 1.99 1.06
C VAL A 162 5.66 2.40 2.39
N ASP A 163 4.76 1.58 2.94
CA ASP A 163 4.04 1.89 4.18
C ASP A 163 4.78 1.43 5.45
N ASN A 164 4.42 2.05 6.57
CA ASN A 164 4.89 1.80 7.94
C ASN A 164 6.42 1.90 8.09
N VAL A 165 7.02 2.92 7.49
CA VAL A 165 8.48 3.12 7.53
C VAL A 165 8.94 3.62 8.90
N VAL A 166 8.13 4.41 9.60
CA VAL A 166 8.53 5.11 10.82
C VAL A 166 8.43 4.23 12.07
N ARG A 167 7.47 3.28 12.11
CA ARG A 167 7.36 2.26 13.18
C ARG A 167 7.28 2.86 14.59
N ASP A 168 6.34 3.78 14.83
CA ASP A 168 6.20 4.51 16.12
C ASP A 168 7.48 5.26 16.52
N GLY A 169 8.24 5.77 15.54
CA GLY A 169 9.52 6.44 15.79
C GLY A 169 10.71 5.50 15.99
N ARG A 170 10.50 4.17 16.05
CA ARG A 170 11.57 3.18 16.28
C ARG A 170 12.54 3.05 15.11
N LEU A 171 12.24 3.64 13.96
CA LEU A 171 13.14 3.66 12.80
C LEU A 171 14.56 4.13 13.15
N VAL A 172 14.70 5.04 14.12
CA VAL A 172 16.03 5.56 14.56
C VAL A 172 16.79 4.60 15.47
N ASP A 173 16.14 3.55 16.00
CA ASP A 173 16.79 2.56 16.84
C ASP A 173 17.64 1.60 16.01
N ALA A 174 18.97 1.70 16.18
CA ALA A 174 19.92 0.84 15.50
C ALA A 174 19.82 -0.64 15.93
N ASN A 175 19.26 -0.91 17.11
CA ASN A 175 19.08 -2.25 17.69
C ASN A 175 17.60 -2.69 17.68
N GLY A 176 16.74 -2.01 16.91
CA GLY A 176 15.34 -2.35 16.80
C GLY A 176 15.09 -3.76 16.28
N ASP A 177 13.85 -4.22 16.41
CA ASP A 177 13.42 -5.55 15.97
C ASP A 177 13.58 -5.79 14.44
N GLY A 178 13.22 -6.98 13.98
CA GLY A 178 13.34 -7.38 12.57
C GLY A 178 12.63 -6.43 11.61
N ASP A 179 11.48 -5.88 12.02
CA ASP A 179 10.71 -4.92 11.23
C ASP A 179 11.46 -3.60 11.08
N VAL A 180 11.98 -3.06 12.19
CA VAL A 180 12.79 -1.83 12.19
C VAL A 180 14.02 -2.01 11.32
N GLN A 181 14.73 -3.14 11.48
CA GLN A 181 15.91 -3.44 10.66
C GLN A 181 15.55 -3.60 9.17
N GLY A 182 14.39 -4.16 8.86
CA GLY A 182 13.88 -4.26 7.49
C GLY A 182 13.71 -2.89 6.84
N MET A 183 13.07 -1.95 7.57
CA MET A 183 12.87 -0.56 7.10
C MET A 183 14.19 0.20 6.96
N ARG A 184 15.13 0.03 7.88
CA ARG A 184 16.46 0.63 7.78
C ARG A 184 17.20 0.15 6.54
N ARG A 185 17.22 -1.18 6.29
CA ARG A 185 17.83 -1.74 5.06
C ARG A 185 17.15 -1.24 3.78
N PHE A 186 15.83 -1.08 3.80
CA PHE A 186 15.09 -0.48 2.69
C PHE A 186 15.55 0.96 2.42
N LEU A 187 15.62 1.81 3.44
CA LEU A 187 16.04 3.20 3.28
C LEU A 187 17.50 3.31 2.82
N GLU A 188 18.40 2.47 3.33
CA GLU A 188 19.77 2.38 2.85
C GLU A 188 19.84 1.97 1.37
N ALA A 189 19.02 1.00 0.95
CA ALA A 189 18.94 0.60 -0.44
C ALA A 189 18.40 1.73 -1.33
N ALA A 190 17.39 2.46 -0.89
CA ALA A 190 16.82 3.59 -1.61
C ALA A 190 17.81 4.77 -1.71
N ALA A 191 18.53 5.08 -0.62
CA ALA A 191 19.51 6.15 -0.59
C ALA A 191 20.71 5.90 -1.53
N ASN A 192 21.05 4.65 -1.79
CA ASN A 192 22.13 4.25 -2.68
C ASN A 192 21.69 3.98 -4.13
N GLU A 193 20.43 4.16 -4.45
CA GLU A 193 19.87 3.93 -5.80
C GLU A 193 19.76 5.24 -6.58
N ALA A 194 20.66 5.45 -7.53
CA ALA A 194 20.74 6.69 -8.31
C ALA A 194 19.51 6.96 -9.22
N ARG A 195 18.70 5.94 -9.47
CA ARG A 195 17.47 6.07 -10.27
C ARG A 195 16.26 6.51 -9.47
N VAL A 196 16.43 6.87 -8.20
CA VAL A 196 15.29 7.16 -7.31
C VAL A 196 15.50 8.48 -6.58
N GLU A 197 14.49 9.33 -6.63
CA GLU A 197 14.34 10.47 -5.73
C GLU A 197 13.21 10.18 -4.73
N GLY A 198 13.39 10.50 -3.46
CA GLY A 198 12.37 10.17 -2.48
C GLY A 198 12.49 10.87 -1.15
N THR A 199 11.44 10.70 -0.36
CA THR A 199 11.33 11.20 1.01
C THR A 199 10.49 10.26 1.87
N VAL A 200 10.56 10.46 3.19
CA VAL A 200 9.66 9.84 4.17
C VAL A 200 8.81 10.91 4.81
N LEU A 201 7.50 10.69 4.83
CA LEU A 201 6.55 11.54 5.54
C LEU A 201 6.11 10.83 6.82
N GLN A 202 6.26 11.50 7.95
CA GLN A 202 5.72 11.04 9.23
C GLN A 202 4.23 11.38 9.28
N THR A 203 3.42 10.47 9.77
CA THR A 203 1.97 10.60 9.87
C THR A 203 1.49 10.31 11.28
N VAL A 204 0.47 11.03 11.70
CA VAL A 204 -0.28 10.76 12.93
C VAL A 204 -1.77 10.69 12.59
N GLY A 205 -2.52 9.84 13.26
CA GLY A 205 -3.95 9.68 13.00
C GLY A 205 -4.59 8.56 13.79
N VAL A 206 -5.72 8.05 13.31
CA VAL A 206 -6.46 6.93 13.94
C VAL A 206 -5.64 5.64 14.04
N LYS A 207 -4.57 5.50 13.25
CA LYS A 207 -3.64 4.37 13.27
C LYS A 207 -2.40 4.61 14.15
N GLY A 208 -2.35 5.73 14.87
CA GLY A 208 -1.21 6.09 15.71
C GLY A 208 -0.17 6.93 14.97
N TYR A 209 1.10 6.77 15.37
CA TYR A 209 2.24 7.45 14.79
C TYR A 209 3.02 6.48 13.91
N ASP A 210 3.09 6.76 12.63
CA ASP A 210 3.90 6.02 11.66
C ASP A 210 4.35 6.95 10.53
N GLY A 211 4.47 6.44 9.33
CA GLY A 211 4.82 7.17 8.13
C GLY A 211 5.05 6.26 6.94
N PHE A 212 5.14 6.87 5.79
CA PHE A 212 5.40 6.17 4.54
C PHE A 212 6.53 6.84 3.74
N ALA A 213 7.23 6.05 2.96
CA ALA A 213 8.15 6.57 1.96
C ALA A 213 7.41 6.80 0.64
N LEU A 214 7.71 7.93 -0.01
CA LEU A 214 7.29 8.26 -1.37
C LEU A 214 8.55 8.39 -2.23
N LEU A 215 8.64 7.56 -3.25
CA LEU A 215 9.79 7.51 -4.16
C LEU A 215 9.32 7.69 -5.60
N LEU A 216 10.11 8.43 -6.37
CA LEU A 216 9.94 8.61 -7.82
C LEU A 216 11.13 7.97 -8.53
N VAL A 217 10.87 7.11 -9.50
CA VAL A 217 11.91 6.58 -10.40
C VAL A 217 12.21 7.63 -11.47
N VAL A 218 13.44 8.08 -11.54
CA VAL A 218 13.93 9.12 -12.46
C VAL A 218 14.72 8.54 -13.64
#